data_97458ebc24fb75fde1c6f0d1a11be6f9
#
_entry.id   97458ebc24fb75fde1c6f0d1a11be6f9
#
_cell.length_a   1.000
_cell.length_b   1.000
_cell.length_c   1.000
_cell.angle_alpha   90.00
_cell.angle_beta   90.00
_cell.angle_gamma   90.00
#
_symmetry.space_group_name_H-M   'P 1'
#
loop_
_entity.id
_entity.type
_entity.pdbx_description
1 polymer ?
#
loop_
_entity_poly.entity_id
_entity_poly.type
_entity_poly.pdbx_seq_one_letter_code
_entity_poly.pdbx_strand_id
1 'polypeptide(L)'
;TSKSAIIGFTRTVAVDYAKEGIRANAVLPASIDTPLLRDAADLFKGNKSVDALVVDWGKMHPVGRVGEASEVADLIAFLVSDRAQFITGAEYKIDGGMMAELGVVLPE
;
A
#
# COMPACT_ATOMS: atom_id res chain seq x y z
N THR A 1 7.78 4.70 12.59
CA THR A 1 6.93 5.75 13.12
C THR A 1 5.45 5.38 12.95
N SER A 2 4.67 6.15 12.19
CA SER A 2 3.23 5.88 12.09
C SER A 2 2.90 4.51 11.49
N LYS A 3 3.67 4.04 10.50
CA LYS A 3 3.49 2.70 9.92
C LYS A 3 3.77 1.61 10.95
N SER A 4 4.85 1.74 11.70
CA SER A 4 5.19 0.78 12.75
C SER A 4 4.13 0.75 13.86
N ALA A 5 3.59 1.90 14.22
CA ALA A 5 2.51 2.00 15.21
C ALA A 5 1.24 1.30 14.73
N ILE A 6 0.88 1.49 13.46
CA ILE A 6 -0.30 0.85 12.86
C ILE A 6 -0.12 -0.67 12.85
N ILE A 7 1.05 -1.15 12.46
CA ILE A 7 1.34 -2.60 12.43
C ILE A 7 1.24 -3.19 13.84
N GLY A 8 1.86 -2.57 14.83
CA GLY A 8 1.81 -3.04 16.22
C GLY A 8 0.40 -3.03 16.77
N PHE A 9 -0.35 -1.97 16.53
CA PHE A 9 -1.74 -1.86 16.95
C PHE A 9 -2.61 -2.94 16.29
N THR A 10 -2.42 -3.15 15.00
CA THR A 10 -3.15 -4.17 14.23
C THR A 10 -2.93 -5.56 14.83
N ARG A 11 -1.69 -5.91 15.14
CA ARG A 11 -1.36 -7.20 15.75
C ARG A 11 -2.01 -7.36 17.11
N THR A 12 -1.99 -6.31 17.92
CA THR A 12 -2.59 -6.33 19.26
C THR A 12 -4.10 -6.55 19.16
N VAL A 13 -4.79 -5.81 18.30
CA VAL A 13 -6.23 -5.98 18.09
C VAL A 13 -6.55 -7.39 17.59
N ALA A 14 -5.78 -7.88 16.62
CA ALA A 14 -5.99 -9.21 16.06
C ALA A 14 -5.92 -10.30 17.12
N VAL A 15 -4.91 -10.24 17.99
CA VAL A 15 -4.71 -11.25 19.03
C VAL A 15 -5.75 -11.12 20.15
N ASP A 16 -5.99 -9.89 20.62
CA ASP A 16 -6.86 -9.66 21.78
C ASP A 16 -8.32 -9.96 21.49
N TYR A 17 -8.77 -9.76 20.25
CA TYR A 17 -10.17 -9.89 19.88
C TYR A 17 -10.48 -11.08 18.97
N ALA A 18 -9.49 -11.95 18.73
CA ALA A 18 -9.67 -13.10 17.85
C ALA A 18 -10.83 -14.00 18.31
N LYS A 19 -10.94 -14.25 19.61
CA LYS A 19 -11.97 -15.11 20.18
C LYS A 19 -13.37 -14.51 20.07
N GLU A 20 -13.46 -13.21 19.86
CA GLU A 20 -14.73 -12.50 19.67
C GLU A 20 -15.13 -12.41 18.20
N GLY A 21 -14.38 -13.07 17.31
CA GLY A 21 -14.66 -13.08 15.89
C GLY A 21 -14.25 -11.81 15.17
N ILE A 22 -13.39 -10.99 15.77
CA ILE A 22 -12.91 -9.76 15.16
C ILE A 22 -11.56 -10.03 14.52
N ARG A 23 -11.43 -9.64 13.27
CA ARG A 23 -10.17 -9.72 12.52
C ARG A 23 -9.62 -8.32 12.26
N ALA A 24 -8.31 -8.20 12.27
CA ALA A 24 -7.63 -6.94 11.98
C ALA A 24 -6.41 -7.21 11.10
N ASN A 25 -6.34 -6.54 9.98
CA ASN A 25 -5.22 -6.62 9.05
C ASN A 25 -4.82 -5.21 8.63
N ALA A 26 -3.55 -5.02 8.34
CA ALA A 26 -3.03 -3.74 7.87
C ALA A 26 -2.78 -3.78 6.37
N VAL A 27 -3.25 -2.77 5.67
CA VAL A 27 -2.98 -2.58 4.24
C VAL A 27 -2.03 -1.40 4.10
N LEU A 28 -0.91 -1.61 3.42
CA LEU A 28 0.19 -0.65 3.32
C LEU A 28 0.42 -0.31 1.85
N PRO A 29 -0.34 0.64 1.29
CA PRO A 29 -0.13 1.05 -0.10
C PRO A 29 1.08 1.97 -0.24
N ALA A 30 1.71 1.92 -1.40
CA ALA A 30 2.73 2.90 -1.78
C ALA A 30 2.09 4.05 -2.55
N SER A 31 2.59 4.39 -3.74
CA SER A 31 2.02 5.50 -4.51
C SER A 31 0.77 5.03 -5.25
N ILE A 32 -0.35 5.58 -4.88
CA ILE A 32 -1.66 5.27 -5.47
C ILE A 32 -2.21 6.52 -6.14
N ASP A 33 -2.69 6.37 -7.37
CA ASP A 33 -3.25 7.48 -8.14
C ASP A 33 -4.58 7.92 -7.52
N THR A 34 -4.51 8.99 -6.76
CA THR A 34 -5.62 9.59 -6.04
C THR A 34 -5.55 11.11 -6.20
N PRO A 35 -6.63 11.85 -5.92
CA PRO A 35 -6.56 13.31 -5.90
C PRO A 35 -5.45 13.83 -4.98
N LEU A 36 -5.23 13.20 -3.84
CA LEU A 36 -4.15 13.62 -2.91
C LEU A 36 -2.77 13.49 -3.57
N LEU A 37 -2.52 12.36 -4.25
CA LEU A 37 -1.25 12.16 -4.95
C LEU A 37 -1.06 13.20 -6.05
N ARG A 38 -2.11 13.48 -6.82
CA ARG A 38 -2.06 14.46 -7.92
C ARG A 38 -1.88 15.88 -7.41
N ASP A 39 -2.49 16.22 -6.28
CA ASP A 39 -2.26 17.51 -5.63
C ASP A 39 -0.80 17.66 -5.20
N ALA A 40 -0.21 16.62 -4.64
CA ALA A 40 1.21 16.61 -4.31
C ALA A 40 2.07 16.74 -5.56
N ALA A 41 1.72 16.04 -6.64
CA ALA A 41 2.44 16.13 -7.91
C ALA A 41 2.40 17.56 -8.46
N ASP A 42 1.26 18.23 -8.34
CA ASP A 42 1.11 19.61 -8.79
C ASP A 42 2.07 20.56 -8.06
N LEU A 43 2.31 20.32 -6.78
CA LEU A 43 3.26 21.12 -5.99
C LEU A 43 4.70 20.90 -6.41
N PHE A 44 5.07 19.69 -6.82
CA PHE A 44 6.48 19.32 -7.05
C PHE A 44 6.85 19.18 -8.53
N LYS A 45 5.92 19.37 -9.45
CA LYS A 45 6.16 19.09 -10.88
C LYS A 45 7.15 20.02 -11.56
N GLY A 46 7.34 21.23 -11.04
CA GLY A 46 8.18 22.23 -11.68
C GLY A 46 7.65 22.57 -13.08
N ASN A 47 8.50 22.36 -14.10
CA ASN A 47 8.12 22.60 -15.49
C ASN A 47 7.40 21.41 -16.15
N LYS A 48 7.27 20.29 -15.44
CA LYS A 48 6.59 19.11 -15.95
C LYS A 48 5.08 19.22 -15.75
N SER A 49 4.33 18.39 -16.47
CA SER A 49 2.91 18.20 -16.18
C SER A 49 2.72 17.29 -14.97
N VAL A 50 1.54 17.36 -14.37
CA VAL A 50 1.18 16.42 -13.30
C VAL A 50 1.27 14.99 -13.81
N ASP A 51 0.74 14.70 -15.00
CA ASP A 51 0.78 13.36 -15.59
C ASP A 51 2.22 12.85 -15.76
N ALA A 52 3.12 13.70 -16.24
CA ALA A 52 4.53 13.32 -16.41
C ALA A 52 5.18 12.98 -15.07
N LEU A 53 4.90 13.75 -14.02
CA LEU A 53 5.46 13.48 -12.70
C LEU A 53 4.90 12.19 -12.10
N VAL A 54 3.61 11.93 -12.28
CA VAL A 54 3.00 10.68 -11.82
C VAL A 54 3.65 9.48 -12.54
N VAL A 55 3.92 9.58 -13.84
CA VAL A 55 4.66 8.55 -14.58
C VAL A 55 6.06 8.36 -13.98
N ASP A 56 6.76 9.45 -13.67
CA ASP A 56 8.09 9.35 -13.06
C ASP A 56 8.03 8.67 -11.69
N TRP A 57 7.05 9.02 -10.87
CA TRP A 57 6.87 8.36 -9.57
C TRP A 57 6.56 6.87 -9.72
N GLY A 58 5.86 6.50 -10.79
CA GLY A 58 5.58 5.10 -11.08
C GLY A 58 6.83 4.27 -11.29
N LYS A 59 7.89 4.89 -11.81
CA LYS A 59 9.17 4.20 -12.05
C LYS A 59 9.87 3.77 -10.77
N MET A 60 9.47 4.29 -9.62
CA MET A 60 10.01 3.86 -8.32
C MET A 60 9.49 2.49 -7.91
N HIS A 61 8.49 1.97 -8.58
CA HIS A 61 7.91 0.65 -8.30
C HIS A 61 8.38 -0.34 -9.37
N PRO A 62 8.83 -1.55 -8.98
CA PRO A 62 9.25 -2.56 -9.97
C PRO A 62 8.25 -2.83 -11.08
N VAL A 63 6.93 -2.75 -10.79
CA VAL A 63 5.92 -2.92 -11.84
C VAL A 63 5.86 -1.75 -12.82
N GLY A 64 6.50 -0.61 -12.50
CA GLY A 64 6.70 0.49 -13.44
C GLY A 64 5.60 1.54 -13.48
N ARG A 65 4.65 1.50 -12.55
CA ARG A 65 3.55 2.47 -12.49
C ARG A 65 3.09 2.69 -11.05
N VAL A 66 2.37 3.78 -10.81
CA VAL A 66 1.62 3.93 -9.57
C VAL A 66 0.41 2.99 -9.58
N GLY A 67 -0.07 2.63 -8.41
CA GLY A 67 -1.26 1.79 -8.29
C GLY A 67 -2.55 2.58 -8.50
N GLU A 68 -3.63 1.85 -8.71
CA GLU A 68 -4.97 2.42 -8.82
C GLU A 68 -5.72 2.24 -7.51
N ALA A 69 -6.59 3.20 -7.19
CA ALA A 69 -7.40 3.11 -5.98
C ALA A 69 -8.25 1.82 -5.96
N SER A 70 -8.74 1.38 -7.11
CA SER A 70 -9.50 0.14 -7.23
C SER A 70 -8.69 -1.10 -6.83
N GLU A 71 -7.38 -1.07 -7.06
CA GLU A 71 -6.51 -2.20 -6.68
C GLU A 71 -6.41 -2.32 -5.16
N VAL A 72 -6.34 -1.19 -4.45
CA VAL A 72 -6.38 -1.20 -2.99
C VAL A 72 -7.76 -1.62 -2.48
N ALA A 73 -8.81 -1.10 -3.11
CA ALA A 73 -10.18 -1.43 -2.73
C ALA A 73 -10.49 -2.91 -2.90
N ASP A 74 -9.98 -3.54 -3.96
CA ASP A 74 -10.18 -4.97 -4.21
C ASP A 74 -9.55 -5.82 -3.10
N LEU A 75 -8.36 -5.46 -2.65
CA LEU A 75 -7.71 -6.15 -1.53
C LEU A 75 -8.52 -5.99 -0.24
N ILE A 76 -8.95 -4.78 0.06
CA ILE A 76 -9.74 -4.50 1.26
C ILE A 76 -11.05 -5.28 1.22
N ALA A 77 -11.74 -5.29 0.08
CA ALA A 77 -12.98 -6.02 -0.08
C ALA A 77 -12.80 -7.52 0.17
N PHE A 78 -11.70 -8.10 -0.30
CA PHE A 78 -11.39 -9.50 -0.02
C PHE A 78 -11.15 -9.73 1.48
N LEU A 79 -10.33 -8.87 2.10
CA LEU A 79 -9.95 -9.06 3.50
C LEU A 79 -11.13 -8.95 4.47
N VAL A 80 -12.13 -8.13 4.16
CA VAL A 80 -13.32 -7.99 5.02
C VAL A 80 -14.41 -9.00 4.68
N SER A 81 -14.20 -9.83 3.66
CA SER A 81 -15.20 -10.82 3.24
C SER A 81 -15.08 -12.13 4.03
N ASP A 82 -16.10 -12.97 3.90
CA ASP A 82 -16.10 -14.31 4.50
C ASP A 82 -15.03 -15.22 3.88
N ARG A 83 -14.47 -14.85 2.75
CA ARG A 83 -13.42 -15.63 2.09
C ARG A 83 -12.07 -15.50 2.80
N ALA A 84 -11.93 -14.53 3.70
CA ALA A 84 -10.69 -14.24 4.40
C ALA A 84 -10.77 -14.53 5.91
N GLN A 85 -11.62 -15.48 6.33
CA GLN A 85 -11.91 -15.70 7.75
C GLN A 85 -10.70 -16.15 8.57
N PHE A 86 -9.73 -16.80 7.94
CA PHE A 86 -8.52 -17.26 8.64
C PHE A 86 -7.38 -16.26 8.57
N ILE A 87 -7.62 -15.05 8.04
CA ILE A 87 -6.60 -14.02 7.85
C ILE A 87 -6.81 -12.93 8.88
N THR A 88 -5.88 -12.84 9.83
CA THR A 88 -5.88 -11.78 10.85
C THR A 88 -4.46 -11.53 11.32
N GLY A 89 -4.18 -10.31 11.76
CA GLY A 89 -2.87 -9.92 12.26
C GLY A 89 -1.80 -9.76 11.18
N ALA A 90 -2.19 -9.74 9.92
CA ALA A 90 -1.27 -9.71 8.79
C ALA A 90 -1.09 -8.29 8.23
N GLU A 91 0.03 -8.13 7.54
CA GLU A 91 0.38 -6.89 6.85
C GLU A 91 0.41 -7.17 5.36
N TYR A 92 -0.27 -6.34 4.59
CA TYR A 92 -0.34 -6.49 3.14
C TYR A 92 0.22 -5.26 2.47
N LYS A 93 1.41 -5.40 1.91
CA LYS A 93 2.01 -4.35 1.10
C LYS A 93 1.38 -4.39 -0.29
N ILE A 94 0.90 -3.25 -0.74
CA ILE A 94 0.36 -3.10 -2.09
C ILE A 94 1.13 -1.95 -2.75
N ASP A 95 2.32 -2.25 -3.21
CA ASP A 95 3.35 -1.27 -3.54
C ASP A 95 4.08 -1.55 -4.87
N GLY A 96 3.54 -2.44 -5.70
CA GLY A 96 4.16 -2.77 -6.97
C GLY A 96 5.54 -3.39 -6.83
N GLY A 97 5.85 -3.97 -5.68
CA GLY A 97 7.13 -4.62 -5.41
C GLY A 97 8.19 -3.71 -4.81
N MET A 98 7.86 -2.45 -4.52
CA MET A 98 8.85 -1.47 -4.08
C MET A 98 9.62 -1.93 -2.83
N MET A 99 8.92 -2.45 -1.82
CA MET A 99 9.56 -2.88 -0.59
C MET A 99 10.25 -4.25 -0.68
N ALA A 100 9.98 -5.00 -1.73
CA ALA A 100 10.65 -6.28 -1.98
C ALA A 100 11.97 -6.09 -2.72
N GLU A 101 12.19 -4.92 -3.32
CA GLU A 101 13.41 -4.64 -4.07
C GLU A 101 14.58 -4.48 -3.12
N LEU A 102 15.69 -5.16 -3.43
CA LEU A 102 16.91 -5.01 -2.66
C LEU A 102 17.56 -3.65 -2.97
N GLY A 103 18.19 -3.06 -1.95
CA GLY A 103 18.88 -1.78 -2.13
C GLY A 103 20.10 -1.84 -3.05
N VAL A 104 20.44 -3.02 -3.56
CA VAL A 104 21.56 -3.24 -4.47
C VAL A 104 21.02 -3.65 -5.83
N VAL A 105 21.40 -2.91 -6.85
CA VAL A 105 21.09 -3.28 -8.24
C VAL A 105 22.12 -4.29 -8.71
N LEU A 106 21.67 -5.50 -9.04
CA LEU A 106 22.55 -6.54 -9.54
C LEU A 106 22.76 -6.36 -11.05
N PRO A 107 23.97 -6.62 -11.55
CA PRO A 107 24.20 -6.60 -12.99
C PRO A 107 23.39 -7.71 -13.68
N GLU A 108 22.85 -7.40 -14.84
CA GLU A 108 22.09 -8.36 -15.63
C GLU A 108 23.03 -9.37 -16.34
#